data_35fc004b87bfd14ed1ba0d1f4d39288d
#
_entry.id   35fc004b87bfd14ed1ba0d1f4d39288d
#
_cell.length_a   1.000
_cell.length_b   1.000
_cell.length_c   1.000
_cell.angle_alpha   90.00
_cell.angle_beta   90.00
_cell.angle_gamma   90.00
#
_symmetry.space_group_name_H-M   'P 1'
#
loop_
_entity.id
_entity.type
_entity.pdbx_description
1 polymer ?
#
loop_
_entity_poly.entity_id
_entity_poly.type
_entity_poly.pdbx_seq_one_letter_code
_entity_poly.pdbx_strand_id
1 'polypeptide(L)'
;EMTSSLVGSEMCIRDRIRPIEHGADIVIHSATKFIGGHGSSLGGVIVDGGKFDWKKDAEKFHTLAKPDLSYHGAVFADVAGQAAFVTRIRAVILRDTGAAISPFNAFILLQGLETLSLRVERHVENALKVVDYLKNNPKVSKVNHPSLPDHPDHALYEKYFPKGAGSIFTFEIKGGKEEAWKFIDSLEIFSLLANVADVKSLVIHPYTTTHSQMTPDELAQQHITPSTIRLSIGTEHIDDILSLIHISEPTRLDVIS
;
A
#
# COMPACT_ATOMS: atom_id res chain seq x y z
N GLU A 1 -10.96 -6.74 -25.69
CA GLU A 1 -9.83 -7.53 -25.17
C GLU A 1 -10.20 -8.11 -23.82
N MET A 2 -10.23 -9.44 -23.73
CA MET A 2 -10.47 -10.11 -22.46
C MET A 2 -9.15 -10.36 -21.77
N THR A 3 -8.93 -9.60 -20.72
CA THR A 3 -7.83 -9.80 -19.79
C THR A 3 -8.41 -10.13 -18.43
N SER A 4 -7.82 -11.06 -17.69
CA SER A 4 -8.17 -11.21 -16.27
C SER A 4 -7.82 -9.92 -15.52
N SER A 5 -8.67 -9.53 -14.63
CA SER A 5 -8.46 -8.34 -13.80
C SER A 5 -7.62 -8.72 -12.58
N LEU A 6 -6.37 -8.24 -12.56
CA LEU A 6 -5.44 -8.43 -11.45
C LEU A 6 -5.34 -7.13 -10.66
N VAL A 7 -5.68 -7.17 -9.39
CA VAL A 7 -5.52 -6.04 -8.47
C VAL A 7 -4.41 -6.34 -7.48
N GLY A 8 -3.32 -5.60 -7.59
CA GLY A 8 -2.28 -5.54 -6.56
C GLY A 8 -2.62 -4.44 -5.56
N SER A 9 -2.62 -4.75 -4.28
CA SER A 9 -3.12 -3.81 -3.32
C SER A 9 -2.35 -3.82 -2.01
N GLU A 10 -1.68 -2.72 -1.76
CA GLU A 10 -1.23 -2.33 -0.42
C GLU A 10 -2.35 -1.60 0.35
N MET A 11 -3.35 -1.04 -0.34
CA MET A 11 -4.43 -0.23 0.22
C MET A 11 -5.78 -0.95 0.30
N CYS A 12 -5.97 -2.06 -0.43
CA CYS A 12 -7.19 -2.86 -0.33
C CYS A 12 -7.14 -3.73 0.91
N ILE A 13 -7.72 -3.23 1.97
CA ILE A 13 -7.83 -3.95 3.21
C ILE A 13 -9.22 -4.57 3.24
N ARG A 14 -9.29 -5.86 3.54
CA ARG A 14 -10.50 -6.66 3.54
C ARG A 14 -11.71 -5.97 4.19
N ASP A 15 -11.48 -5.14 5.21
CA ASP A 15 -12.54 -4.46 5.95
C ASP A 15 -13.01 -3.16 5.29
N ARG A 16 -12.26 -2.62 4.31
CA ARG A 16 -12.57 -1.35 3.65
C ARG A 16 -13.16 -1.55 2.27
N ILE A 17 -12.50 -2.38 1.44
CA ILE A 17 -12.97 -2.75 0.12
C ILE A 17 -12.58 -4.20 -0.20
N ARG A 18 -13.45 -4.91 -0.90
CA ARG A 18 -13.19 -6.24 -1.43
C ARG A 18 -13.22 -6.19 -2.95
N PRO A 19 -12.08 -6.07 -3.61
CA PRO A 19 -12.04 -5.87 -5.06
C PRO A 19 -12.74 -6.97 -5.86
N ILE A 20 -12.78 -8.21 -5.36
CA ILE A 20 -13.53 -9.33 -5.97
C ILE A 20 -15.04 -9.00 -6.11
N GLU A 21 -15.61 -8.23 -5.19
CA GLU A 21 -17.03 -7.82 -5.23
C GLU A 21 -17.25 -6.67 -6.24
N HIS A 22 -16.16 -6.05 -6.72
CA HIS A 22 -16.15 -4.96 -7.69
C HIS A 22 -15.57 -5.35 -9.06
N GLY A 23 -15.49 -6.66 -9.35
CA GLY A 23 -15.12 -7.18 -10.66
C GLY A 23 -13.66 -7.58 -10.83
N ALA A 24 -12.83 -7.54 -9.78
CA ALA A 24 -11.51 -8.12 -9.83
C ALA A 24 -11.60 -9.65 -9.83
N ASP A 25 -10.83 -10.31 -10.70
CA ASP A 25 -10.75 -11.76 -10.76
C ASP A 25 -9.74 -12.30 -9.74
N ILE A 26 -8.62 -11.62 -9.58
CA ILE A 26 -7.52 -12.00 -8.69
C ILE A 26 -7.10 -10.78 -7.88
N VAL A 27 -6.90 -10.96 -6.58
CA VAL A 27 -6.35 -9.94 -5.66
C VAL A 27 -5.07 -10.45 -5.01
N ILE A 28 -4.03 -9.63 -5.05
CA ILE A 28 -2.75 -9.91 -4.40
C ILE A 28 -2.55 -8.91 -3.26
N HIS A 29 -2.36 -9.43 -2.05
CA HIS A 29 -2.02 -8.61 -0.89
C HIS A 29 -0.56 -8.82 -0.49
N SER A 30 0.15 -7.73 -0.24
CA SER A 30 1.40 -7.79 0.51
C SER A 30 1.06 -8.02 1.99
N ALA A 31 1.23 -9.25 2.47
CA ALA A 31 1.00 -9.58 3.88
C ALA A 31 2.03 -8.89 4.80
N THR A 32 3.18 -8.49 4.26
CA THR A 32 4.21 -7.68 4.92
C THR A 32 3.66 -6.35 5.47
N LYS A 33 2.65 -5.78 4.81
CA LYS A 33 2.10 -4.45 5.10
C LYS A 33 1.02 -4.53 6.19
N PHE A 34 -0.19 -4.07 5.93
CA PHE A 34 -1.26 -4.03 6.93
C PHE A 34 -1.58 -5.38 7.59
N ILE A 35 -1.47 -6.51 6.86
CA ILE A 35 -1.78 -7.83 7.42
C ILE A 35 -0.83 -8.14 8.58
N GLY A 36 0.48 -8.08 8.36
CA GLY A 36 1.48 -8.27 9.42
C GLY A 36 1.54 -7.09 10.37
N GLY A 37 1.51 -5.88 9.84
CA GLY A 37 1.40 -4.61 10.57
C GLY A 37 2.65 -4.14 11.29
N HIS A 38 3.75 -4.88 11.26
CA HIS A 38 4.96 -4.57 12.05
C HIS A 38 6.26 -4.58 11.21
N GLY A 39 6.17 -4.83 9.91
CA GLY A 39 7.35 -4.91 9.04
C GLY A 39 8.32 -6.04 9.39
N SER A 40 7.94 -6.97 10.26
CA SER A 40 8.81 -8.01 10.82
C SER A 40 8.93 -9.26 9.97
N SER A 41 8.00 -9.48 9.02
CA SER A 41 7.96 -10.66 8.16
C SER A 41 7.52 -10.32 6.76
N LEU A 42 8.22 -10.88 5.76
CA LEU A 42 7.81 -10.81 4.37
C LEU A 42 6.80 -11.91 4.03
N GLY A 43 5.76 -11.56 3.31
CA GLY A 43 4.77 -12.51 2.84
C GLY A 43 3.76 -11.88 1.89
N GLY A 44 3.02 -12.76 1.21
CA GLY A 44 1.96 -12.37 0.29
C GLY A 44 0.77 -13.31 0.38
N VAL A 45 -0.39 -12.84 -0.03
CA VAL A 45 -1.61 -13.62 -0.15
C VAL A 45 -2.21 -13.39 -1.52
N ILE A 46 -2.52 -14.47 -2.23
CA ILE A 46 -3.22 -14.45 -3.50
C ILE A 46 -4.65 -14.94 -3.26
N VAL A 47 -5.62 -14.14 -3.65
CA VAL A 47 -7.06 -14.47 -3.59
C VAL A 47 -7.57 -14.57 -5.02
N ASP A 48 -8.05 -15.76 -5.40
CA ASP A 48 -8.69 -16.01 -6.68
C ASP A 48 -10.21 -16.00 -6.49
N GLY A 49 -10.92 -15.20 -7.28
CA GLY A 49 -12.38 -15.14 -7.27
C GLY A 49 -13.05 -16.38 -7.86
N GLY A 50 -12.29 -17.20 -8.58
CA GLY A 50 -12.75 -18.45 -9.18
C GLY A 50 -13.82 -18.30 -10.27
N LYS A 51 -14.01 -17.10 -10.80
CA LYS A 51 -15.10 -16.81 -11.76
C LYS A 51 -14.59 -16.63 -13.18
N PHE A 52 -13.27 -16.45 -13.38
CA PHE A 52 -12.70 -16.19 -14.69
C PHE A 52 -12.69 -17.45 -15.56
N ASP A 53 -13.19 -17.35 -16.79
CA ASP A 53 -13.16 -18.43 -17.74
C ASP A 53 -11.82 -18.47 -18.50
N TRP A 54 -10.88 -19.27 -17.98
CA TRP A 54 -9.56 -19.46 -18.56
C TRP A 54 -9.57 -20.04 -19.97
N LYS A 55 -10.64 -20.77 -20.35
CA LYS A 55 -10.75 -21.42 -21.66
C LYS A 55 -11.24 -20.49 -22.76
N LYS A 56 -11.83 -19.35 -22.41
CA LYS A 56 -12.37 -18.41 -23.39
C LYS A 56 -11.31 -17.86 -24.35
N ASP A 57 -10.05 -17.77 -23.89
CA ASP A 57 -8.89 -17.46 -24.72
C ASP A 57 -7.73 -18.41 -24.38
N ALA A 58 -7.84 -19.66 -24.86
CA ALA A 58 -6.89 -20.71 -24.55
C ALA A 58 -5.47 -20.44 -25.12
N GLU A 59 -5.35 -19.61 -26.16
CA GLU A 59 -4.05 -19.23 -26.70
C GLU A 59 -3.32 -18.29 -25.73
N LYS A 60 -4.03 -17.33 -25.19
CA LYS A 60 -3.49 -16.37 -24.22
C LYS A 60 -3.20 -17.03 -22.87
N PHE A 61 -4.10 -17.85 -22.38
CA PHE A 61 -4.00 -18.53 -21.09
C PHE A 61 -3.57 -19.99 -21.24
N HIS A 62 -2.69 -20.26 -22.20
CA HIS A 62 -2.27 -21.62 -22.56
C HIS A 62 -1.80 -22.46 -21.37
N THR A 63 -1.17 -21.84 -20.38
CA THR A 63 -0.67 -22.54 -19.18
C THR A 63 -1.77 -23.08 -18.25
N LEU A 64 -3.00 -22.63 -18.40
CA LEU A 64 -4.17 -23.10 -17.66
C LEU A 64 -5.15 -23.86 -18.53
N ALA A 65 -5.27 -23.45 -19.81
CA ALA A 65 -6.31 -23.92 -20.72
C ALA A 65 -5.84 -24.98 -21.73
N LYS A 66 -4.53 -25.27 -21.82
CA LYS A 66 -3.97 -26.34 -22.69
C LYS A 66 -3.32 -27.45 -21.87
N PRO A 67 -3.10 -28.65 -22.47
CA PRO A 67 -2.47 -29.76 -21.82
C PRO A 67 -1.05 -29.43 -21.32
N ASP A 68 -0.79 -29.70 -20.06
CA ASP A 68 0.54 -29.56 -19.44
C ASP A 68 1.24 -30.93 -19.45
N LEU A 69 2.33 -31.03 -20.20
CA LEU A 69 3.07 -32.29 -20.36
C LEU A 69 3.75 -32.74 -19.05
N SER A 70 4.09 -31.82 -18.15
CA SER A 70 4.67 -32.14 -16.86
C SER A 70 3.65 -32.76 -15.87
N TYR A 71 2.37 -32.65 -16.21
CA TYR A 71 1.23 -33.26 -15.51
C TYR A 71 0.45 -34.24 -16.40
N HIS A 72 1.16 -35.04 -17.21
CA HIS A 72 0.58 -36.08 -18.05
C HIS A 72 -0.52 -35.59 -19.00
N GLY A 73 -0.39 -34.35 -19.48
CA GLY A 73 -1.37 -33.74 -20.37
C GLY A 73 -2.63 -33.20 -19.70
N ALA A 74 -2.63 -33.08 -18.38
CA ALA A 74 -3.77 -32.46 -17.67
C ALA A 74 -3.93 -31.00 -18.06
N VAL A 75 -5.20 -30.56 -18.23
CA VAL A 75 -5.58 -29.15 -18.40
C VAL A 75 -6.04 -28.63 -17.05
N PHE A 76 -5.32 -27.68 -16.46
CA PHE A 76 -5.62 -27.20 -15.11
C PHE A 76 -7.03 -26.63 -14.97
N ALA A 77 -7.53 -25.92 -16.01
CA ALA A 77 -8.90 -25.42 -16.04
C ALA A 77 -9.95 -26.52 -15.98
N ASP A 78 -9.65 -27.75 -16.44
CA ASP A 78 -10.57 -28.88 -16.37
C ASP A 78 -10.48 -29.64 -15.06
N VAL A 79 -9.27 -29.94 -14.62
CA VAL A 79 -9.06 -30.80 -13.43
C VAL A 79 -9.27 -30.05 -12.11
N ALA A 80 -9.09 -28.73 -12.10
CA ALA A 80 -9.22 -27.91 -10.90
C ALA A 80 -10.38 -26.89 -10.96
N GLY A 81 -11.02 -26.73 -12.13
CA GLY A 81 -12.19 -25.85 -12.28
C GLY A 81 -11.94 -24.43 -11.78
N GLN A 82 -12.74 -23.97 -10.84
CA GLN A 82 -12.64 -22.63 -10.23
C GLN A 82 -11.31 -22.38 -9.51
N ALA A 83 -10.62 -23.41 -9.07
CA ALA A 83 -9.33 -23.31 -8.39
C ALA A 83 -8.12 -23.47 -9.34
N ALA A 84 -8.34 -23.46 -10.65
CA ALA A 84 -7.30 -23.74 -11.66
C ALA A 84 -6.04 -22.87 -11.47
N PHE A 85 -6.21 -21.59 -11.26
CA PHE A 85 -5.12 -20.62 -11.10
C PHE A 85 -4.26 -20.93 -9.87
N VAL A 86 -4.88 -21.00 -8.70
CA VAL A 86 -4.15 -21.25 -7.44
C VAL A 86 -3.59 -22.68 -7.39
N THR A 87 -4.28 -23.66 -7.99
CA THR A 87 -3.78 -25.02 -8.11
C THR A 87 -2.50 -25.08 -8.95
N ARG A 88 -2.48 -24.40 -10.09
CA ARG A 88 -1.28 -24.33 -10.92
C ARG A 88 -0.13 -23.60 -10.23
N ILE A 89 -0.39 -22.51 -9.52
CA ILE A 89 0.64 -21.83 -8.72
C ILE A 89 1.28 -22.83 -7.74
N ARG A 90 0.48 -23.60 -7.02
CA ARG A 90 0.97 -24.56 -6.02
C ARG A 90 1.67 -25.76 -6.66
N ALA A 91 1.06 -26.32 -7.69
CA ALA A 91 1.56 -27.54 -8.32
C ALA A 91 2.83 -27.31 -9.15
N VAL A 92 2.96 -26.17 -9.82
CA VAL A 92 4.08 -25.86 -10.72
C VAL A 92 5.02 -24.86 -10.08
N ILE A 93 4.56 -23.62 -9.88
CA ILE A 93 5.45 -22.51 -9.52
C ILE A 93 6.06 -22.71 -8.12
N LEU A 94 5.25 -23.01 -7.13
CA LEU A 94 5.73 -23.25 -5.76
C LEU A 94 6.65 -24.46 -5.69
N ARG A 95 6.30 -25.56 -6.37
CA ARG A 95 7.11 -26.78 -6.44
C ARG A 95 8.47 -26.51 -7.08
N ASP A 96 8.48 -25.80 -8.22
CA ASP A 96 9.69 -25.65 -9.03
C ASP A 96 10.64 -24.59 -8.44
N THR A 97 10.09 -23.52 -7.84
CA THR A 97 10.89 -22.45 -7.20
C THR A 97 11.22 -22.72 -5.74
N GLY A 98 10.42 -23.54 -5.05
CA GLY A 98 10.57 -23.80 -3.62
C GLY A 98 10.28 -22.59 -2.72
N ALA A 99 9.63 -21.54 -3.24
CA ALA A 99 9.38 -20.27 -2.54
C ALA A 99 8.26 -20.40 -1.49
N ALA A 100 8.38 -21.35 -0.57
CA ALA A 100 7.44 -21.54 0.53
C ALA A 100 7.73 -20.57 1.68
N ILE A 101 6.66 -19.99 2.26
CA ILE A 101 6.79 -19.17 3.46
C ILE A 101 7.23 -20.06 4.64
N SER A 102 8.12 -19.53 5.51
CA SER A 102 8.48 -20.25 6.73
C SER A 102 7.28 -20.35 7.68
N PRO A 103 7.12 -21.45 8.43
CA PRO A 103 6.04 -21.57 9.41
C PRO A 103 6.03 -20.47 10.46
N PHE A 104 7.21 -20.00 10.88
CA PHE A 104 7.32 -18.88 11.83
C PHE A 104 6.83 -17.56 11.25
N ASN A 105 7.19 -17.24 10.00
CA ASN A 105 6.67 -16.04 9.34
C ASN A 105 5.16 -16.12 9.13
N ALA A 106 4.64 -17.31 8.76
CA ALA A 106 3.20 -17.51 8.64
C ALA A 106 2.48 -17.30 9.97
N PHE A 107 3.04 -17.78 11.09
CA PHE A 107 2.50 -17.56 12.42
C PHE A 107 2.44 -16.07 12.78
N ILE A 108 3.52 -15.32 12.56
CA ILE A 108 3.55 -13.86 12.81
C ILE A 108 2.49 -13.14 11.97
N LEU A 109 2.37 -13.48 10.69
CA LEU A 109 1.38 -12.85 9.80
C LEU A 109 -0.05 -13.20 10.21
N LEU A 110 -0.31 -14.41 10.69
CA LEU A 110 -1.63 -14.81 11.22
C LEU A 110 -1.98 -14.03 12.50
N GLN A 111 -1.02 -13.84 13.41
CA GLN A 111 -1.24 -12.98 14.58
C GLN A 111 -1.57 -11.54 14.17
N GLY A 112 -0.86 -10.99 13.18
CA GLY A 112 -1.17 -9.67 12.65
C GLY A 112 -2.58 -9.60 12.05
N LEU A 113 -3.04 -10.68 11.40
CA LEU A 113 -4.39 -10.75 10.82
C LEU A 113 -5.50 -10.67 11.88
N GLU A 114 -5.28 -11.21 13.08
CA GLU A 114 -6.27 -11.19 14.16
C GLU A 114 -6.65 -9.76 14.62
N THR A 115 -5.69 -8.83 14.55
CA THR A 115 -5.90 -7.43 14.95
C THR A 115 -6.04 -6.47 13.78
N LEU A 116 -6.13 -6.99 12.54
CA LEU A 116 -6.09 -6.18 11.32
C LEU A 116 -7.18 -5.10 11.31
N SER A 117 -8.43 -5.45 11.61
CA SER A 117 -9.56 -4.52 11.57
C SER A 117 -9.38 -3.35 12.56
N LEU A 118 -8.98 -3.67 13.80
CA LEU A 118 -8.74 -2.68 14.85
C LEU A 118 -7.61 -1.70 14.46
N ARG A 119 -6.52 -2.24 13.93
CA ARG A 119 -5.38 -1.43 13.49
C ARG A 119 -5.74 -0.52 12.34
N VAL A 120 -6.41 -1.08 11.32
CA VAL A 120 -6.79 -0.29 10.13
C VAL A 120 -7.77 0.82 10.48
N GLU A 121 -8.72 0.56 11.36
CA GLU A 121 -9.64 1.59 11.85
C GLU A 121 -8.86 2.73 12.51
N ARG A 122 -7.94 2.43 13.40
CA ARG A 122 -7.09 3.43 14.05
C ARG A 122 -6.17 4.14 13.05
N HIS A 123 -5.55 3.43 12.12
CA HIS A 123 -4.74 4.02 11.06
C HIS A 123 -5.51 5.08 10.25
N VAL A 124 -6.72 4.74 9.82
CA VAL A 124 -7.56 5.64 9.02
C VAL A 124 -8.01 6.84 9.84
N GLU A 125 -8.47 6.63 11.06
CA GLU A 125 -8.88 7.70 11.97
C GLU A 125 -7.73 8.71 12.17
N ASN A 126 -6.54 8.22 12.48
CA ASN A 126 -5.36 9.05 12.67
C ASN A 126 -4.98 9.78 11.37
N ALA A 127 -4.98 9.07 10.23
CA ALA A 127 -4.62 9.65 8.95
C ALA A 127 -5.53 10.82 8.57
N LEU A 128 -6.84 10.68 8.74
CA LEU A 128 -7.79 11.75 8.43
C LEU A 128 -7.58 12.99 9.30
N LYS A 129 -7.26 12.82 10.59
CA LYS A 129 -6.92 13.93 11.49
C LYS A 129 -5.61 14.63 11.08
N VAL A 130 -4.60 13.85 10.66
CA VAL A 130 -3.34 14.42 10.15
C VAL A 130 -3.54 15.14 8.81
N VAL A 131 -4.37 14.60 7.91
CA VAL A 131 -4.75 15.26 6.65
C VAL A 131 -5.41 16.61 6.92
N ASP A 132 -6.36 16.68 7.85
CA ASP A 132 -7.02 17.94 8.22
C ASP A 132 -6.03 18.94 8.84
N TYR A 133 -5.17 18.49 9.74
CA TYR A 133 -4.12 19.31 10.33
C TYR A 133 -3.18 19.91 9.26
N LEU A 134 -2.68 19.07 8.36
CA LEU A 134 -1.75 19.51 7.30
C LEU A 134 -2.43 20.44 6.28
N LYS A 135 -3.69 20.20 5.93
CA LYS A 135 -4.46 21.06 5.04
C LYS A 135 -4.56 22.49 5.58
N ASN A 136 -4.70 22.63 6.88
CA ASN A 136 -4.83 23.91 7.55
C ASN A 136 -3.47 24.56 7.93
N ASN A 137 -2.36 23.89 7.67
CA ASN A 137 -1.03 24.39 8.03
C ASN A 137 -0.50 25.37 6.94
N PRO A 138 -0.14 26.61 7.32
CA PRO A 138 0.30 27.62 6.36
C PRO A 138 1.60 27.30 5.63
N LYS A 139 2.40 26.35 6.13
CA LYS A 139 3.66 25.90 5.52
C LYS A 139 3.47 24.77 4.53
N VAL A 140 2.28 24.19 4.45
CA VAL A 140 1.91 23.17 3.47
C VAL A 140 1.32 23.86 2.24
N SER A 141 1.76 23.43 1.05
CA SER A 141 1.24 23.93 -0.22
C SER A 141 0.13 23.05 -0.77
N LYS A 142 0.19 21.74 -0.52
CA LYS A 142 -0.77 20.76 -1.03
C LYS A 142 -0.80 19.51 -0.14
N VAL A 143 -1.98 18.95 0.03
CA VAL A 143 -2.16 17.61 0.59
C VAL A 143 -2.82 16.73 -0.45
N ASN A 144 -2.25 15.58 -0.74
CA ASN A 144 -2.75 14.63 -1.73
C ASN A 144 -3.43 13.44 -1.02
N HIS A 145 -4.69 13.61 -0.68
CA HIS A 145 -5.51 12.56 -0.08
C HIS A 145 -6.95 12.61 -0.65
N PRO A 146 -7.54 11.47 -1.08
CA PRO A 146 -8.83 11.46 -1.77
C PRO A 146 -10.04 11.81 -0.87
N SER A 147 -9.87 11.92 0.45
CA SER A 147 -10.92 12.45 1.33
C SER A 147 -11.17 13.95 1.15
N LEU A 148 -10.25 14.68 0.53
CA LEU A 148 -10.39 16.10 0.30
C LEU A 148 -11.36 16.35 -0.86
N PRO A 149 -12.34 17.27 -0.71
CA PRO A 149 -13.37 17.51 -1.72
C PRO A 149 -12.86 18.01 -3.07
N ASP A 150 -11.68 18.61 -3.09
CA ASP A 150 -10.99 19.13 -4.28
C ASP A 150 -10.08 18.08 -4.96
N HIS A 151 -9.95 16.88 -4.37
CA HIS A 151 -9.18 15.80 -4.97
C HIS A 151 -9.93 15.21 -6.19
N PRO A 152 -9.25 14.95 -7.33
CA PRO A 152 -9.90 14.44 -8.54
C PRO A 152 -10.65 13.10 -8.33
N ASP A 153 -10.18 12.26 -7.42
CA ASP A 153 -10.77 10.96 -7.12
C ASP A 153 -11.73 10.98 -5.91
N HIS A 154 -12.14 12.17 -5.43
CA HIS A 154 -13.00 12.26 -4.24
C HIS A 154 -14.31 11.48 -4.39
N ALA A 155 -14.97 11.58 -5.53
CA ALA A 155 -16.21 10.84 -5.80
C ALA A 155 -16.02 9.31 -5.80
N LEU A 156 -14.85 8.83 -6.26
CA LEU A 156 -14.48 7.42 -6.20
C LEU A 156 -14.17 6.98 -4.76
N TYR A 157 -13.53 7.87 -4.00
CA TYR A 157 -13.28 7.64 -2.58
C TYR A 157 -14.60 7.45 -1.81
N GLU A 158 -15.56 8.35 -1.96
CA GLU A 158 -16.85 8.23 -1.30
C GLU A 158 -17.59 6.95 -1.71
N LYS A 159 -17.52 6.59 -2.99
CA LYS A 159 -18.19 5.40 -3.53
C LYS A 159 -17.59 4.09 -3.01
N TYR A 160 -16.28 3.96 -2.99
CA TYR A 160 -15.60 2.69 -2.73
C TYR A 160 -15.03 2.56 -1.32
N PHE A 161 -14.82 3.68 -0.62
CA PHE A 161 -14.22 3.72 0.70
C PHE A 161 -15.07 4.46 1.74
N PRO A 162 -16.36 4.08 1.93
CA PRO A 162 -17.25 4.77 2.86
C PRO A 162 -16.78 4.74 4.31
N LYS A 163 -15.86 3.81 4.64
CA LYS A 163 -15.19 3.72 5.96
C LYS A 163 -13.81 4.36 5.98
N GLY A 164 -13.44 5.10 4.94
CA GLY A 164 -12.13 5.68 4.73
C GLY A 164 -11.15 4.75 4.00
N ALA A 165 -10.22 5.33 3.25
CA ALA A 165 -9.11 4.64 2.62
C ALA A 165 -7.99 4.34 3.63
N GLY A 166 -6.83 3.89 3.19
CA GLY A 166 -5.70 3.59 4.07
C GLY A 166 -5.09 4.81 4.78
N SER A 167 -3.88 4.66 5.26
CA SER A 167 -3.19 5.68 6.08
C SER A 167 -1.94 6.24 5.41
N ILE A 168 -1.81 6.05 4.10
CA ILE A 168 -0.63 6.46 3.33
C ILE A 168 -1.06 7.57 2.39
N PHE A 169 -0.37 8.70 2.44
CA PHE A 169 -0.60 9.82 1.57
C PHE A 169 0.65 10.68 1.41
N THR A 170 0.59 11.64 0.49
CA THR A 170 1.66 12.60 0.29
C THR A 170 1.18 14.02 0.53
N PHE A 171 2.10 14.89 0.89
CA PHE A 171 1.87 16.33 0.93
C PHE A 171 3.12 17.05 0.44
N GLU A 172 2.96 18.32 0.10
CA GLU A 172 4.04 19.19 -0.33
C GLU A 172 4.22 20.32 0.67
N ILE A 173 5.46 20.49 1.15
CA ILE A 173 5.82 21.62 1.99
C ILE A 173 6.17 22.84 1.12
N LYS A 174 5.91 24.04 1.58
CA LYS A 174 6.37 25.27 0.91
C LYS A 174 7.88 25.36 1.02
N GLY A 175 8.53 25.73 -0.08
CA GLY A 175 9.97 25.73 -0.23
C GLY A 175 10.43 24.65 -1.21
N GLY A 176 11.34 23.82 -0.84
CA GLY A 176 11.89 22.80 -1.70
C GLY A 176 12.41 21.59 -0.92
N LYS A 177 13.44 20.97 -1.48
CA LYS A 177 14.10 19.79 -0.93
C LYS A 177 14.67 20.02 0.48
N GLU A 178 15.27 21.18 0.72
CA GLU A 178 15.89 21.50 2.00
C GLU A 178 14.86 21.64 3.12
N GLU A 179 13.72 22.28 2.83
CA GLU A 179 12.62 22.41 3.78
C GLU A 179 11.97 21.06 4.08
N ALA A 180 11.85 20.20 3.05
CA ALA A 180 11.35 18.83 3.23
C ALA A 180 12.29 18.02 4.14
N TRP A 181 13.58 18.14 3.97
CA TRP A 181 14.57 17.47 4.83
C TRP A 181 14.54 18.00 6.27
N LYS A 182 14.55 19.33 6.45
CA LYS A 182 14.43 19.93 7.78
C LYS A 182 13.19 19.47 8.52
N PHE A 183 12.06 19.37 7.82
CA PHE A 183 10.84 18.82 8.39
C PHE A 183 11.04 17.37 8.83
N ILE A 184 11.57 16.50 7.96
CA ILE A 184 11.78 15.09 8.28
C ILE A 184 12.72 14.91 9.45
N ASP A 185 13.83 15.67 9.47
CA ASP A 185 14.83 15.60 10.54
C ASP A 185 14.31 16.13 11.90
N SER A 186 13.23 16.95 11.88
CA SER A 186 12.60 17.45 13.09
C SER A 186 11.56 16.51 13.70
N LEU A 187 11.21 15.42 13.01
CA LEU A 187 10.22 14.47 13.49
C LEU A 187 10.81 13.51 14.54
N GLU A 188 10.17 13.40 15.69
CA GLU A 188 10.64 12.53 16.77
C GLU A 188 9.97 11.16 16.78
N ILE A 189 8.65 11.09 16.50
CA ILE A 189 7.88 9.83 16.55
C ILE A 189 7.90 9.06 15.22
N PHE A 190 8.17 9.75 14.12
CA PHE A 190 8.19 9.15 12.80
C PHE A 190 9.53 8.49 12.52
N SER A 191 9.52 7.26 12.08
CA SER A 191 10.73 6.59 11.60
C SER A 191 10.96 6.90 10.12
N LEU A 192 12.16 7.33 9.77
CA LEU A 192 12.59 7.49 8.37
C LEU A 192 12.84 6.09 7.77
N LEU A 193 11.84 5.52 7.15
CA LEU A 193 11.87 4.16 6.63
C LEU A 193 10.98 4.02 5.39
N ALA A 194 11.55 3.44 4.34
CA ALA A 194 10.83 3.14 3.09
C ALA A 194 9.92 1.91 3.23
N ASN A 195 9.01 1.95 4.21
CA ASN A 195 7.92 0.99 4.40
C ASN A 195 6.59 1.72 4.46
N VAL A 196 5.48 0.98 4.57
CA VAL A 196 4.12 1.53 4.71
C VAL A 196 3.29 0.59 5.58
N ALA A 197 2.20 1.10 6.14
CA ALA A 197 1.22 0.30 6.89
C ALA A 197 1.78 -0.41 8.13
N ASP A 198 2.85 0.11 8.69
CA ASP A 198 3.36 -0.28 9.99
C ASP A 198 2.50 0.35 11.10
N VAL A 199 2.41 -0.30 12.26
CA VAL A 199 1.77 0.27 13.45
C VAL A 199 2.46 1.55 13.92
N LYS A 200 3.73 1.76 13.54
CA LYS A 200 4.50 2.97 13.74
C LYS A 200 4.30 3.94 12.59
N SER A 201 4.26 5.20 12.90
CA SER A 201 4.25 6.27 11.89
C SER A 201 5.60 6.35 11.17
N LEU A 202 5.54 6.38 9.84
CA LEU A 202 6.72 6.41 8.98
C LEU A 202 6.70 7.61 8.05
N VAL A 203 7.88 8.08 7.70
CA VAL A 203 8.09 9.17 6.75
C VAL A 203 9.17 8.82 5.75
N ILE A 204 9.03 9.30 4.52
CA ILE A 204 10.11 9.33 3.54
C ILE A 204 10.03 10.59 2.68
N HIS A 205 11.15 10.92 2.05
CA HIS A 205 11.26 11.88 0.96
C HIS A 205 11.38 11.11 -0.37
N PRO A 206 10.26 10.85 -1.10
CA PRO A 206 10.29 9.96 -2.27
C PRO A 206 11.32 10.37 -3.32
N TYR A 207 11.44 11.67 -3.56
CA TYR A 207 12.34 12.25 -4.56
C TYR A 207 13.81 11.82 -4.39
N THR A 208 14.31 11.68 -3.16
CA THR A 208 15.72 11.31 -2.90
C THR A 208 15.90 9.89 -2.38
N THR A 209 14.82 9.12 -2.22
CA THR A 209 14.87 7.75 -1.69
C THR A 209 14.30 6.74 -2.69
N THR A 210 13.02 6.43 -2.59
CA THR A 210 12.39 5.36 -3.39
C THR A 210 12.32 5.65 -4.88
N HIS A 211 12.40 6.91 -5.31
CA HIS A 211 12.31 7.34 -6.70
C HIS A 211 13.60 8.05 -7.19
N SER A 212 14.69 7.90 -6.45
CA SER A 212 15.96 8.60 -6.74
C SER A 212 16.61 8.21 -8.08
N GLN A 213 16.20 7.08 -8.68
CA GLN A 213 16.69 6.62 -9.98
C GLN A 213 15.84 7.10 -11.16
N MET A 214 14.71 7.76 -10.89
CA MET A 214 13.82 8.27 -11.93
C MET A 214 14.35 9.57 -12.52
N THR A 215 14.07 9.75 -13.82
CA THR A 215 14.31 11.01 -14.51
C THR A 215 13.35 12.11 -14.05
N PRO A 216 13.67 13.40 -14.24
CA PRO A 216 12.76 14.49 -13.91
C PRO A 216 11.38 14.37 -14.55
N ASP A 217 11.31 13.88 -15.80
CA ASP A 217 10.05 13.70 -16.52
C ASP A 217 9.20 12.57 -15.91
N GLU A 218 9.81 11.46 -15.51
CA GLU A 218 9.13 10.36 -14.82
C GLU A 218 8.62 10.78 -13.46
N LEU A 219 9.40 11.56 -12.70
CA LEU A 219 8.98 12.12 -11.41
C LEU A 219 7.80 13.08 -11.58
N ALA A 220 7.84 13.94 -12.61
CA ALA A 220 6.74 14.85 -12.91
C ALA A 220 5.45 14.11 -13.28
N GLN A 221 5.53 13.03 -14.07
CA GLN A 221 4.39 12.17 -14.40
C GLN A 221 3.76 11.51 -13.16
N GLN A 222 4.57 11.22 -12.15
CA GLN A 222 4.09 10.67 -10.87
C GLN A 222 3.74 11.75 -9.83
N HIS A 223 3.76 13.01 -10.22
CA HIS A 223 3.51 14.14 -9.32
C HIS A 223 4.42 14.19 -8.10
N ILE A 224 5.70 13.75 -8.27
CA ILE A 224 6.71 13.80 -7.22
C ILE A 224 7.60 15.01 -7.46
N THR A 225 7.57 15.94 -6.53
CA THR A 225 8.38 17.17 -6.54
C THR A 225 9.48 17.12 -5.49
N PRO A 226 10.48 18.00 -5.53
CA PRO A 226 11.48 18.11 -4.47
C PRO A 226 10.91 18.44 -3.07
N SER A 227 9.67 18.94 -3.01
CA SER A 227 8.98 19.25 -1.75
C SER A 227 7.99 18.16 -1.30
N THR A 228 7.89 17.05 -2.04
CA THR A 228 6.97 15.96 -1.73
C THR A 228 7.47 15.12 -0.56
N ILE A 229 6.64 14.97 0.44
CA ILE A 229 6.84 14.10 1.61
C ILE A 229 5.75 13.05 1.62
N ARG A 230 6.10 11.79 1.87
CA ARG A 230 5.13 10.69 2.05
C ARG A 230 5.08 10.31 3.52
N LEU A 231 3.88 10.25 4.06
CA LEU A 231 3.59 9.73 5.39
C LEU A 231 2.87 8.38 5.29
N SER A 232 3.17 7.50 6.22
CA SER A 232 2.38 6.32 6.56
C SER A 232 2.03 6.43 8.03
N ILE A 233 0.79 6.82 8.33
CA ILE A 233 0.35 7.12 9.68
C ILE A 233 0.09 5.82 10.43
N GLY A 234 0.66 5.71 11.62
CA GLY A 234 0.57 4.55 12.49
C GLY A 234 -0.65 4.57 13.43
N THR A 235 -0.55 3.78 14.48
CA THR A 235 -1.63 3.58 15.47
C THR A 235 -1.38 4.27 16.80
N GLU A 236 -0.33 5.06 16.90
CA GLU A 236 0.04 5.83 18.08
C GLU A 236 -1.11 6.77 18.49
N HIS A 237 -1.04 7.33 19.70
CA HIS A 237 -2.05 8.30 20.13
C HIS A 237 -2.00 9.53 19.21
N ILE A 238 -3.16 10.00 18.78
CA ILE A 238 -3.23 11.10 17.80
C ILE A 238 -2.60 12.39 18.31
N ASP A 239 -2.73 12.68 19.58
CA ASP A 239 -2.14 13.90 20.14
C ASP A 239 -0.61 13.82 20.12
N ASP A 240 -0.01 12.64 20.30
CA ASP A 240 1.43 12.45 20.16
C ASP A 240 1.86 12.68 18.71
N ILE A 241 1.12 12.10 17.73
CA ILE A 241 1.38 12.31 16.32
C ILE A 241 1.31 13.80 15.98
N LEU A 242 0.23 14.50 16.36
CA LEU A 242 0.02 15.90 16.03
C LEU A 242 0.98 16.86 16.76
N SER A 243 1.31 16.57 18.01
CA SER A 243 2.24 17.39 18.79
C SER A 243 3.68 17.33 18.27
N LEU A 244 4.04 16.24 17.60
CA LEU A 244 5.38 16.00 17.08
C LEU A 244 5.48 16.19 15.55
N ILE A 245 4.37 16.46 14.84
CA ILE A 245 4.36 17.00 13.47
C ILE A 245 4.53 18.54 13.54
N HIS A 246 5.59 19.01 14.16
CA HIS A 246 5.90 20.43 14.08
C HIS A 246 6.64 20.70 12.76
N ILE A 247 5.98 21.42 11.86
CA ILE A 247 6.70 22.10 10.79
C ILE A 247 7.39 23.27 11.49
N SER A 248 8.53 22.99 12.11
CA SER A 248 9.26 23.93 12.98
C SER A 248 9.55 25.23 12.24
N GLU A 249 9.38 26.34 12.93
CA GLU A 249 10.09 27.56 12.54
C GLU A 249 11.59 27.26 12.62
N PRO A 250 12.43 27.86 11.74
CA PRO A 250 13.87 27.78 11.96
C PRO A 250 14.09 28.33 13.37
N THR A 251 14.59 27.48 14.23
CA THR A 251 15.05 27.90 15.57
C THR A 251 16.01 29.04 15.28
N ARG A 252 15.63 30.28 15.60
CA ARG A 252 16.61 31.33 15.76
C ARG A 252 17.55 30.82 16.84
N LEU A 253 18.71 30.39 16.41
CA LEU A 253 19.89 30.43 17.24
C LEU A 253 20.13 31.92 17.49
N ASP A 254 19.41 32.44 18.50
CA ASP A 254 19.76 33.74 19.01
C ASP A 254 21.13 33.57 19.63
N VAL A 255 22.06 34.11 18.88
CA VAL A 255 23.38 34.49 19.28
C VAL A 255 23.33 35.04 20.69
N ILE A 256 23.75 34.23 21.67
CA ILE A 256 24.17 34.76 22.94
C ILE A 256 25.62 35.22 22.71
N SER A 257 25.75 36.50 22.48
CA SER A 257 27.01 37.22 22.56
C SER A 257 27.51 37.30 24.00
#